data_9ef0d4b65779a7b3bf39e0525ecac5eb
#
_entry.id   9ef0d4b65779a7b3bf39e0525ecac5eb
#
_cell.length_a   1.000
_cell.length_b   1.000
_cell.length_c   1.000
_cell.angle_alpha   90.00
_cell.angle_beta   90.00
_cell.angle_gamma   90.00
#
_symmetry.space_group_name_H-M   'P 1'
#
loop_
_entity.id
_entity.type
_entity.pdbx_description
1 polymer ?
#
loop_
_entity_poly.entity_id
_entity_poly.type
_entity_poly.pdbx_seq_one_letter_code
_entity_poly.pdbx_strand_id
1 'polypeptide(L)'
;MAFFNLFLLLSMGHFLGDFALQSDRMAQEKCAGADSTLPWWMWLIAHGAIHGLIVAVLTGLPLLGLGEWVVHSGIDYGKCRHRYSLITDQVFHLSCKAAWAALIVLMFPAEKAWLLKP
;
A
#
# COMPACT_ATOMS: atom_id res chain seq x y z
N MET A 1 -11.85 8.94 -16.49
CA MET A 1 -10.87 8.01 -17.12
C MET A 1 -9.58 7.94 -16.31
N ALA A 2 -8.91 9.08 -16.06
CA ALA A 2 -7.64 9.06 -15.29
C ALA A 2 -7.78 8.49 -13.88
N PHE A 3 -8.80 8.87 -13.12
CA PHE A 3 -9.08 8.31 -11.80
C PHE A 3 -9.21 6.80 -11.85
N PHE A 4 -10.04 6.29 -12.74
CA PHE A 4 -10.31 4.84 -12.83
C PHE A 4 -9.05 4.05 -13.21
N ASN A 5 -8.28 4.55 -14.17
CA ASN A 5 -7.03 3.90 -14.58
C ASN A 5 -6.00 3.88 -13.44
N LEU A 6 -5.85 4.98 -12.73
CA LEU A 6 -4.96 5.06 -11.57
C LEU A 6 -5.42 4.13 -10.45
N PHE A 7 -6.70 4.16 -10.11
CA PHE A 7 -7.27 3.29 -9.09
C PHE A 7 -7.06 1.81 -9.44
N LEU A 8 -7.28 1.45 -10.70
CA LEU A 8 -7.07 0.08 -11.17
C LEU A 8 -5.60 -0.35 -11.03
N LEU A 9 -4.66 0.48 -11.51
CA LEU A 9 -3.24 0.18 -11.42
C LEU A 9 -2.76 0.10 -9.97
N LEU A 10 -3.16 1.04 -9.13
CA LEU A 10 -2.81 1.04 -7.71
C LEU A 10 -3.39 -0.19 -6.98
N SER A 11 -4.60 -0.60 -7.34
CA SER A 11 -5.23 -1.80 -6.78
C SER A 11 -4.50 -3.08 -7.23
N MET A 12 -4.11 -3.18 -8.49
CA MET A 12 -3.29 -4.29 -8.99
C MET A 12 -1.94 -4.34 -8.28
N GLY A 13 -1.29 -3.20 -8.10
CA GLY A 13 -0.05 -3.10 -7.34
C GLY A 13 -0.22 -3.50 -5.88
N HIS A 14 -1.35 -3.15 -5.26
CA HIS A 14 -1.67 -3.57 -3.89
C HIS A 14 -1.77 -5.10 -3.79
N PHE A 15 -2.51 -5.76 -4.68
CA PHE A 15 -2.62 -7.22 -4.68
C PHE A 15 -1.28 -7.90 -4.95
N LEU A 16 -0.45 -7.33 -5.82
CA LEU A 16 0.91 -7.81 -6.02
C LEU A 16 1.71 -7.77 -4.72
N GLY A 17 1.66 -6.68 -3.99
CA GLY A 17 2.39 -6.49 -2.73
C GLY A 17 1.87 -7.39 -1.61
N ASP A 18 0.55 -7.50 -1.46
CA ASP A 18 -0.06 -8.24 -0.34
C ASP A 18 -0.01 -9.76 -0.51
N PHE A 19 -0.04 -10.26 -1.73
CA PHE A 19 -0.15 -11.70 -1.98
C PHE A 19 1.08 -12.28 -2.66
N ALA A 20 1.53 -11.75 -3.77
CA ALA A 20 2.66 -12.32 -4.50
C ALA A 20 4.03 -11.99 -3.87
N LEU A 21 4.21 -10.79 -3.33
CA LEU A 21 5.46 -10.32 -2.74
C LEU A 21 5.51 -10.45 -1.22
N GLN A 22 4.47 -10.97 -0.59
CA GLN A 22 4.43 -11.26 0.83
C GLN A 22 4.57 -12.75 1.07
N SER A 23 5.72 -13.19 1.62
CA SER A 23 5.90 -14.58 2.03
C SER A 23 5.01 -14.91 3.25
N ASP A 24 4.74 -16.19 3.47
CA ASP A 24 4.02 -16.65 4.66
C ASP A 24 4.70 -16.21 5.95
N ARG A 25 6.04 -16.25 5.97
CA ARG A 25 6.83 -15.76 7.09
C ARG A 25 6.59 -14.28 7.34
N MET A 26 6.69 -13.45 6.32
CA MET A 26 6.44 -12.00 6.44
C MET A 26 5.01 -11.73 6.92
N ALA A 27 4.03 -12.45 6.40
CA ALA A 27 2.63 -12.30 6.80
C ALA A 27 2.39 -12.60 8.28
N GLN A 28 3.10 -13.59 8.83
CA GLN A 28 2.98 -14.00 10.23
C GLN A 28 3.86 -13.15 11.15
N GLU A 29 5.12 -12.95 10.79
CA GLU A 29 6.13 -12.32 11.68
C GLU A 29 6.05 -10.78 11.71
N LYS A 30 5.33 -10.14 10.78
CA LYS A 30 5.09 -8.70 10.83
C LYS A 30 4.12 -8.26 11.94
N CYS A 31 3.55 -9.19 12.67
CA CYS A 31 2.62 -8.92 13.75
C CYS A 31 3.34 -8.87 15.11
N ALA A 32 2.99 -7.88 15.94
CA ALA A 32 3.61 -7.69 17.25
C ALA A 32 3.52 -8.96 18.10
N GLY A 33 4.63 -9.37 18.68
CA GLY A 33 4.75 -10.59 19.49
C GLY A 33 5.17 -11.83 18.71
N ALA A 34 5.35 -11.74 17.38
CA ALA A 34 5.76 -12.87 16.55
C ALA A 34 7.26 -12.88 16.25
N ASP A 35 8.10 -12.40 17.16
CA ASP A 35 9.56 -12.28 16.99
C ASP A 35 10.22 -13.66 16.96
N SER A 36 10.48 -14.21 15.79
CA SER A 36 11.17 -15.49 15.66
C SER A 36 12.55 -15.38 15.03
N THR A 37 12.71 -14.68 13.92
CA THR A 37 13.99 -14.48 13.24
C THR A 37 14.46 -13.03 13.29
N LEU A 38 13.55 -12.09 13.08
CA LEU A 38 13.77 -10.65 13.15
C LEU A 38 12.70 -10.03 14.05
N PRO A 39 12.94 -8.86 14.63
CA PRO A 39 11.89 -8.12 15.32
C PRO A 39 10.69 -7.90 14.40
N TRP A 40 9.48 -8.08 14.90
CA TRP A 40 8.23 -7.98 14.11
C TRP A 40 8.11 -6.64 13.36
N TRP A 41 8.56 -5.56 13.95
CA TRP A 41 8.49 -4.23 13.35
C TRP A 41 9.36 -4.10 12.10
N MET A 42 10.46 -4.84 11.99
CA MET A 42 11.28 -4.86 10.78
C MET A 42 10.53 -5.49 9.60
N TRP A 43 9.81 -6.58 9.85
CA TRP A 43 8.95 -7.19 8.84
C TRP A 43 7.82 -6.27 8.41
N LEU A 44 7.18 -5.59 9.37
CA LEU A 44 6.10 -4.65 9.09
C LEU A 44 6.60 -3.45 8.24
N ILE A 45 7.73 -2.87 8.62
CA ILE A 45 8.37 -1.79 7.86
C ILE A 45 8.75 -2.26 6.46
N ALA A 46 9.37 -3.43 6.31
CA ALA A 46 9.77 -3.96 5.00
C ALA A 46 8.56 -4.21 4.10
N HIS A 47 7.49 -4.79 4.64
CA HIS A 47 6.27 -5.02 3.87
C HIS A 47 5.61 -3.69 3.44
N GLY A 48 5.50 -2.75 4.36
CA GLY A 48 4.98 -1.41 4.03
C GLY A 48 5.83 -0.68 2.99
N ALA A 49 7.16 -0.84 3.05
CA ALA A 49 8.09 -0.27 2.07
C ALA A 49 7.86 -0.80 0.65
N ILE A 50 7.52 -2.08 0.50
CA ILE A 50 7.14 -2.66 -0.80
C ILE A 50 5.94 -1.91 -1.38
N HIS A 51 4.90 -1.70 -0.59
CA HIS A 51 3.71 -0.97 -1.03
C HIS A 51 4.01 0.50 -1.33
N GLY A 52 4.79 1.16 -0.48
CA GLY A 52 5.24 2.52 -0.73
C GLY A 52 6.03 2.67 -2.03
N LEU A 53 6.93 1.73 -2.29
CA LEU A 53 7.72 1.71 -3.54
C LEU A 53 6.82 1.50 -4.76
N ILE A 54 5.87 0.58 -4.69
CA ILE A 54 4.92 0.33 -5.78
C ILE A 54 4.13 1.61 -6.10
N VAL A 55 3.59 2.28 -5.09
CA VAL A 55 2.86 3.54 -5.29
C VAL A 55 3.77 4.62 -5.86
N ALA A 56 4.98 4.78 -5.33
CA ALA A 56 5.94 5.76 -5.83
C ALA A 56 6.29 5.53 -7.30
N VAL A 57 6.54 4.28 -7.70
CA VAL A 57 6.87 3.92 -9.08
C VAL A 57 5.67 4.13 -10.01
N LEU A 58 4.49 3.66 -9.62
CA LEU A 58 3.30 3.77 -10.44
C LEU A 58 2.84 5.23 -10.63
N THR A 59 3.05 6.08 -9.65
CA THR A 59 2.59 7.47 -9.70
C THR A 59 3.67 8.47 -10.11
N GLY A 60 4.94 8.09 -9.99
CA GLY A 60 6.07 9.02 -10.15
C GLY A 60 6.19 10.01 -8.99
N LEU A 61 5.54 9.76 -7.85
CA LEU A 61 5.48 10.66 -6.69
C LEU A 61 6.05 9.96 -5.43
N PRO A 62 7.35 10.13 -5.13
CA PRO A 62 7.98 9.47 -3.98
C PRO A 62 7.33 9.82 -2.64
N LEU A 63 6.86 11.06 -2.47
CA LEU A 63 6.18 11.47 -1.23
C LEU A 63 4.83 10.77 -1.05
N LEU A 64 4.15 10.46 -2.14
CA LEU A 64 2.92 9.67 -2.07
C LEU A 64 3.23 8.22 -1.69
N GLY A 65 4.34 7.68 -2.19
CA GLY A 65 4.87 6.38 -1.76
C GLY A 65 5.19 6.36 -0.26
N LEU A 66 5.77 7.42 0.28
CA LEU A 66 6.02 7.55 1.72
C LEU A 66 4.71 7.56 2.51
N GLY A 67 3.69 8.30 2.03
CA GLY A 67 2.36 8.30 2.62
C GLY A 67 1.73 6.91 2.64
N GLU A 68 1.82 6.19 1.53
CA GLU A 68 1.37 4.79 1.44
C GLU A 68 2.11 3.91 2.44
N TRP A 69 3.43 4.02 2.54
CA TRP A 69 4.24 3.24 3.48
C TRP A 69 3.73 3.37 4.91
N VAL A 70 3.48 4.60 5.36
CA VAL A 70 2.98 4.87 6.71
C VAL A 70 1.57 4.34 6.90
N VAL A 71 0.65 4.66 5.97
CA VAL A 71 -0.77 4.27 6.07
C VAL A 71 -0.93 2.75 5.96
N HIS A 72 -0.24 2.12 5.03
CA HIS A 72 -0.28 0.66 4.85
C HIS A 72 0.18 -0.06 6.11
N SER A 73 1.31 0.37 6.67
CA SER A 73 1.85 -0.21 7.92
C SER A 73 0.87 -0.04 9.09
N GLY A 74 0.19 1.10 9.18
CA GLY A 74 -0.81 1.36 10.22
C GLY A 74 -2.04 0.45 10.09
N ILE A 75 -2.55 0.25 8.88
CA ILE A 75 -3.69 -0.64 8.62
C ILE A 75 -3.31 -2.09 8.97
N ASP A 76 -2.15 -2.55 8.52
CA ASP A 76 -1.65 -3.89 8.82
C ASP A 76 -1.44 -4.12 10.32
N TYR A 77 -0.91 -3.13 11.02
CA TYR A 77 -0.78 -3.19 12.48
C TYR A 77 -2.14 -3.39 13.16
N GLY A 78 -3.16 -2.65 12.72
CA GLY A 78 -4.52 -2.80 13.26
C GLY A 78 -5.09 -4.19 13.02
N LYS A 79 -4.87 -4.77 11.83
CA LYS A 79 -5.27 -6.14 11.52
C LYS A 79 -4.53 -7.15 12.39
N CYS A 80 -3.23 -7.00 12.57
CA CYS A 80 -2.43 -7.83 13.46
C CYS A 80 -2.93 -7.81 14.90
N ARG A 81 -3.53 -6.73 15.35
CA ARG A 81 -4.17 -6.59 16.66
C ARG A 81 -5.60 -7.13 16.70
N HIS A 82 -6.03 -7.83 15.66
CA HIS A 82 -7.37 -8.42 15.53
C HIS A 82 -8.52 -7.42 15.67
N ARG A 83 -8.29 -6.16 15.26
CA ARG A 83 -9.32 -5.11 15.35
C ARG A 83 -10.36 -5.20 14.25
N TYR A 84 -10.03 -5.87 13.15
CA TYR A 84 -10.93 -6.07 12.01
C TYR A 84 -10.53 -7.31 11.20
N SER A 85 -11.46 -7.77 10.35
CA SER A 85 -11.29 -8.96 9.50
C SER A 85 -10.35 -8.70 8.31
N LEU A 86 -9.95 -9.79 7.63
CA LEU A 86 -9.21 -9.70 6.37
C LEU A 86 -9.96 -8.90 5.31
N ILE A 87 -11.29 -9.10 5.18
CA ILE A 87 -12.09 -8.37 4.19
C ILE A 87 -12.11 -6.88 4.52
N THR A 88 -12.31 -6.51 5.78
CA THR A 88 -12.26 -5.11 6.22
C THR A 88 -10.89 -4.50 5.99
N ASP A 89 -9.82 -5.23 6.27
CA ASP A 89 -8.45 -4.83 5.99
C ASP A 89 -8.26 -4.50 4.50
N GLN A 90 -8.70 -5.38 3.62
CA GLN A 90 -8.60 -5.16 2.17
C GLN A 90 -9.45 -3.97 1.71
N VAL A 91 -10.63 -3.78 2.28
CA VAL A 91 -11.47 -2.60 1.99
C VAL A 91 -10.75 -1.31 2.40
N PHE A 92 -10.09 -1.27 3.55
CA PHE A 92 -9.30 -0.12 3.97
C PHE A 92 -8.16 0.18 2.99
N HIS A 93 -7.40 -0.83 2.59
CA HIS A 93 -6.30 -0.67 1.63
C HIS A 93 -6.80 -0.15 0.27
N LEU A 94 -7.89 -0.73 -0.27
CA LEU A 94 -8.46 -0.29 -1.53
C LEU A 94 -9.06 1.12 -1.45
N SER A 95 -9.64 1.48 -0.31
CA SER A 95 -10.11 2.85 -0.05
C SER A 95 -8.95 3.85 -0.09
N CYS A 96 -7.78 3.49 0.45
CA CYS A 96 -6.58 4.31 0.34
C CYS A 96 -6.12 4.46 -1.12
N LYS A 97 -6.20 3.41 -1.93
CA LYS A 97 -5.87 3.50 -3.37
C LYS A 97 -6.82 4.46 -4.10
N ALA A 98 -8.11 4.41 -3.77
CA ALA A 98 -9.08 5.37 -4.31
C ALA A 98 -8.75 6.81 -3.87
N ALA A 99 -8.38 7.01 -2.61
CA ALA A 99 -7.97 8.32 -2.09
C ALA A 99 -6.71 8.84 -2.78
N TRP A 100 -5.68 8.01 -2.99
CA TRP A 100 -4.48 8.40 -3.73
C TRP A 100 -4.80 8.76 -5.19
N ALA A 101 -5.60 7.95 -5.87
CA ALA A 101 -6.02 8.24 -7.25
C ALA A 101 -6.78 9.57 -7.35
N ALA A 102 -7.71 9.82 -6.42
CA ALA A 102 -8.44 11.08 -6.35
C ALA A 102 -7.51 12.27 -6.09
N LEU A 103 -6.59 12.14 -5.15
CA LEU A 103 -5.62 13.18 -4.82
C LEU A 103 -4.77 13.56 -6.03
N ILE A 104 -4.28 12.56 -6.78
CA ILE A 104 -3.47 12.79 -7.98
C ILE A 104 -4.27 13.55 -9.02
N VAL A 105 -5.50 13.10 -9.32
CA VAL A 105 -6.34 13.72 -10.35
C VAL A 105 -6.72 15.16 -9.98
N LEU A 106 -6.95 15.43 -8.70
CA LEU A 106 -7.38 16.75 -8.24
C LEU A 106 -6.23 17.74 -8.06
N MET A 107 -5.06 17.29 -7.65
CA MET A 107 -3.98 18.19 -7.24
C MET A 107 -2.82 18.26 -8.23
N PHE A 108 -2.66 17.27 -9.10
CA PHE A 108 -1.55 17.24 -10.04
C PHE A 108 -2.07 17.36 -11.49
N PRO A 109 -1.68 18.41 -12.22
CA PRO A 109 -1.99 18.50 -13.64
C PRO A 109 -1.44 17.29 -14.40
N ALA A 110 -2.14 16.88 -15.45
CA ALA A 110 -1.81 15.70 -16.28
C ALA A 110 -0.34 15.67 -16.78
N GLU A 111 0.31 16.83 -16.82
CA GLU A 111 1.70 16.98 -17.27
C GLU A 111 2.74 16.37 -16.30
N LYS A 112 2.41 16.18 -15.02
CA LYS A 112 3.36 15.75 -13.98
C LYS A 112 3.29 14.26 -13.63
N ALA A 113 2.17 13.62 -13.85
CA ALA A 113 2.05 12.17 -13.62
C ALA A 113 2.21 11.48 -14.99
N TRP A 114 3.30 10.75 -15.17
CA TRP A 114 3.57 10.08 -16.46
C TRP A 114 2.47 9.09 -16.87
N LEU A 115 1.73 8.53 -15.90
CA LEU A 115 0.56 7.68 -16.15
C LEU A 115 -0.68 8.45 -16.64
N LEU A 116 -0.69 9.77 -16.54
CA LEU A 116 -1.78 10.60 -17.03
C LEU A 116 -1.51 11.15 -18.43
N LYS A 117 -0.33 10.91 -18.98
CA LYS A 117 -0.03 11.28 -20.36
C LYS A 117 -0.76 10.33 -21.31
N PRO A 118 -1.48 10.86 -22.32
CA PRO A 118 -2.13 10.03 -23.31
C PRO A 118 -1.11 9.21 -24.10
#